data_58b3385371b75ede5530f6114475e8f8
#
_entry.id   58b3385371b75ede5530f6114475e8f8
#
_cell.length_a   1.000
_cell.length_b   1.000
_cell.length_c   1.000
_cell.angle_alpha   90.00
_cell.angle_beta   90.00
_cell.angle_gamma   90.00
#
_symmetry.space_group_name_H-M   'P 1'
#
loop_
_entity.id
_entity.type
_entity.pdbx_description
1 polymer ?
#
loop_
_entity_poly.entity_id
_entity_poly.type
_entity_poly.pdbx_seq_one_letter_code
_entity_poly.pdbx_strand_id
1 'polypeptide(L)'
;MRRKRAIFLAWLTALMSCPIPTSSFAARYQLQGTVLGRQATCLVKADESLPEIARRYDIGFGAITAANPGVDPFVPDPGRRIVLPTQWILPDAPIREGIVVNIAEMRLFVFSNDRSQPVTTFPIGIGDQGKETPVGMFTVIEKIRNPAWHVPESIRKERPDLQAVVPPGPDNPMGSHALRLSKRTLLIHGTNSPWGIGTASSHGCIRLHQEDIARLFGMVRRGTPVSIVNQSVKATARGDRVYLQVHDDEVGRDLYGEALEVLEAKNLTSRVDFEKIQKAGRARTGLLVDVSK
;
A
#
# COMPACT_ATOMS: atom_id res chain seq x y z
N MET A 1 20.79 -39.90 56.15
CA MET A 1 20.12 -38.63 55.78
C MET A 1 20.73 -38.08 54.49
N ARG A 2 20.07 -38.26 53.34
CA ARG A 2 20.50 -37.73 52.04
C ARG A 2 19.59 -36.57 51.65
N ARG A 3 20.12 -35.35 51.61
CA ARG A 3 19.43 -34.12 51.13
C ARG A 3 19.41 -34.12 49.61
N LYS A 4 18.19 -34.17 49.02
CA LYS A 4 17.96 -33.93 47.59
C LYS A 4 17.97 -32.41 47.34
N ARG A 5 18.91 -31.96 46.51
CA ARG A 5 18.93 -30.59 45.99
C ARG A 5 18.02 -30.55 44.78
N ALA A 6 16.95 -29.76 44.83
CA ALA A 6 16.09 -29.42 43.70
C ALA A 6 16.77 -28.31 42.88
N ILE A 7 17.04 -28.62 41.63
CA ILE A 7 17.55 -27.61 40.63
C ILE A 7 16.31 -26.96 40.03
N PHE A 8 16.10 -25.68 40.34
CA PHE A 8 15.12 -24.84 39.67
C PHE A 8 15.74 -24.35 38.33
N LEU A 9 15.23 -24.87 37.22
CA LEU A 9 15.56 -24.39 35.88
C LEU A 9 14.67 -23.17 35.59
N ALA A 10 15.23 -21.97 35.71
CA ALA A 10 14.57 -20.73 35.31
C ALA A 10 14.56 -20.62 33.79
N TRP A 11 13.38 -20.73 33.18
CA TRP A 11 13.19 -20.42 31.76
C TRP A 11 13.23 -18.90 31.58
N LEU A 12 14.35 -18.40 31.05
CA LEU A 12 14.48 -17.02 30.61
C LEU A 12 13.76 -16.88 29.26
N THR A 13 12.53 -16.39 29.26
CA THR A 13 11.83 -15.96 28.04
C THR A 13 12.49 -14.69 27.55
N ALA A 14 13.35 -14.82 26.55
CA ALA A 14 13.91 -13.67 25.83
C ALA A 14 12.76 -12.95 25.11
N LEU A 15 12.31 -11.84 25.67
CA LEU A 15 11.52 -10.84 24.96
C LEU A 15 12.37 -10.28 23.83
N MET A 16 12.20 -10.80 22.61
CA MET A 16 12.70 -10.17 21.40
C MET A 16 11.97 -8.84 21.21
N SER A 17 12.52 -7.77 21.74
CA SER A 17 12.10 -6.41 21.40
C SER A 17 12.44 -6.18 19.93
N CYS A 18 11.39 -6.13 19.08
CA CYS A 18 11.54 -5.71 17.71
C CYS A 18 12.09 -4.27 17.69
N PRO A 19 13.20 -3.97 16.99
CA PRO A 19 13.71 -2.61 16.93
C PRO A 19 12.64 -1.71 16.33
N ILE A 20 12.25 -0.68 17.06
CA ILE A 20 11.32 0.35 16.60
C ILE A 20 12.08 1.15 15.53
N PRO A 21 11.63 1.18 14.27
CA PRO A 21 12.21 2.11 13.31
C PRO A 21 11.88 3.53 13.76
N THR A 22 12.90 4.30 14.12
CA THR A 22 12.79 5.69 14.64
C THR A 22 12.56 6.73 13.56
N SER A 23 12.24 6.32 12.33
CA SER A 23 11.89 7.24 11.23
C SER A 23 10.95 6.55 10.25
N SER A 24 9.89 7.25 9.88
CA SER A 24 8.98 6.88 8.79
C SER A 24 9.73 6.99 7.46
N PHE A 25 10.40 5.90 7.08
CA PHE A 25 11.06 5.81 5.78
C PHE A 25 10.30 4.79 4.95
N ALA A 26 10.01 5.15 3.71
CA ALA A 26 9.48 4.21 2.72
C ALA A 26 10.24 2.88 2.78
N ALA A 27 9.50 1.80 2.93
CA ALA A 27 10.08 0.49 3.15
C ALA A 27 10.80 -0.01 1.89
N ARG A 28 12.03 -0.49 2.06
CA ARG A 28 12.83 -1.10 1.00
C ARG A 28 12.92 -2.60 1.23
N TYR A 29 12.59 -3.37 0.22
CA TYR A 29 12.57 -4.82 0.30
C TYR A 29 13.42 -5.44 -0.79
N GLN A 30 14.28 -6.38 -0.41
CA GLN A 30 14.96 -7.23 -1.39
C GLN A 30 13.93 -8.10 -2.11
N LEU A 31 14.04 -8.18 -3.43
CA LEU A 31 13.15 -8.99 -4.24
C LEU A 31 13.49 -10.47 -4.07
N GLN A 32 12.60 -11.21 -3.41
CA GLN A 32 12.70 -12.68 -3.27
C GLN A 32 11.51 -13.33 -3.98
N GLY A 33 11.67 -13.57 -5.28
CA GLY A 33 10.56 -14.06 -6.11
C GLY A 33 9.52 -12.97 -6.36
N THR A 34 8.23 -13.26 -6.08
CA THR A 34 7.09 -12.36 -6.34
C THR A 34 6.46 -11.79 -5.06
N VAL A 35 7.03 -12.07 -3.89
CA VAL A 35 6.53 -11.57 -2.60
C VAL A 35 7.54 -10.63 -1.98
N LEU A 36 7.07 -9.47 -1.56
CA LEU A 36 7.84 -8.47 -0.82
C LEU A 36 7.44 -8.48 0.65
N GLY A 37 8.41 -8.20 1.53
CA GLY A 37 8.18 -7.99 2.95
C GLY A 37 7.76 -9.23 3.72
N ARG A 38 7.26 -9.00 4.90
CA ARG A 38 6.71 -10.02 5.82
C ARG A 38 5.57 -9.41 6.62
N GLN A 39 4.58 -10.20 6.95
CA GLN A 39 3.53 -9.80 7.87
C GLN A 39 4.11 -9.59 9.27
N ALA A 40 3.66 -8.53 9.93
CA ALA A 40 4.08 -8.17 11.27
C ALA A 40 2.88 -7.86 12.15
N THR A 41 3.11 -7.64 13.44
CA THR A 41 2.08 -7.14 14.37
C THR A 41 2.69 -6.10 15.29
N CYS A 42 1.86 -5.20 15.82
CA CYS A 42 2.23 -4.29 16.90
C CYS A 42 1.14 -4.27 17.98
N LEU A 43 1.44 -3.64 19.11
CA LEU A 43 0.44 -3.34 20.13
C LEU A 43 0.05 -1.86 20.02
N VAL A 44 -1.24 -1.58 20.18
CA VAL A 44 -1.76 -0.22 20.28
C VAL A 44 -1.20 0.44 21.55
N LYS A 45 -0.64 1.62 21.41
CA LYS A 45 -0.23 2.45 22.56
C LYS A 45 -1.42 3.21 23.11
N ALA A 46 -1.28 3.77 24.31
CA ALA A 46 -2.27 4.71 24.82
C ALA A 46 -2.45 5.89 23.83
N ASP A 47 -3.70 6.27 23.59
CA ASP A 47 -4.08 7.39 22.72
C ASP A 47 -3.60 7.28 21.25
N GLU A 48 -3.33 6.06 20.75
CA GLU A 48 -2.88 5.82 19.39
C GLU A 48 -3.99 5.24 18.53
N SER A 49 -4.27 5.86 17.38
CA SER A 49 -5.24 5.43 16.37
C SER A 49 -4.61 4.52 15.30
N LEU A 50 -5.43 3.79 14.52
CA LEU A 50 -4.94 3.03 13.36
C LEU A 50 -4.31 3.92 12.27
N PRO A 51 -4.81 5.14 11.95
CA PRO A 51 -4.12 6.07 11.06
C PRO A 51 -2.68 6.39 11.50
N GLU A 52 -2.44 6.62 12.79
CA GLU A 52 -1.10 6.89 13.33
C GLU A 52 -0.20 5.66 13.27
N ILE A 53 -0.75 4.48 13.56
CA ILE A 53 -0.04 3.20 13.37
C ILE A 53 0.29 3.00 11.89
N ALA A 54 -0.67 3.21 10.99
CA ALA A 54 -0.48 3.11 9.55
C ALA A 54 0.66 4.02 9.08
N ARG A 55 0.65 5.29 9.52
CA ARG A 55 1.69 6.25 9.23
C ARG A 55 3.06 5.80 9.71
N ARG A 56 3.14 5.28 10.94
CA ARG A 56 4.39 4.79 11.57
C ARG A 56 5.02 3.61 10.81
N TYR A 57 4.20 2.75 10.19
CA TYR A 57 4.64 1.55 9.48
C TYR A 57 4.54 1.65 7.96
N ASP A 58 4.33 2.83 7.41
CA ASP A 58 4.24 3.06 5.96
C ASP A 58 3.13 2.22 5.28
N ILE A 59 1.97 2.21 5.91
CA ILE A 59 0.76 1.48 5.50
C ILE A 59 -0.33 2.51 5.18
N GLY A 60 -1.18 2.23 4.18
CA GLY A 60 -2.38 3.03 3.90
C GLY A 60 -3.47 2.76 4.93
N PHE A 61 -4.33 3.77 5.18
CA PHE A 61 -5.44 3.67 6.14
C PHE A 61 -6.39 2.51 5.80
N GLY A 62 -6.83 2.38 4.55
CA GLY A 62 -7.70 1.28 4.12
C GLY A 62 -7.06 -0.10 4.34
N ALA A 63 -5.76 -0.23 4.06
CA ALA A 63 -5.05 -1.49 4.22
C ALA A 63 -4.96 -1.96 5.68
N ILE A 64 -4.65 -1.06 6.63
CA ILE A 64 -4.57 -1.43 8.05
C ILE A 64 -5.97 -1.74 8.61
N THR A 65 -6.98 -1.01 8.19
CA THR A 65 -8.37 -1.22 8.62
C THR A 65 -8.91 -2.55 8.10
N ALA A 66 -8.71 -2.86 6.82
CA ALA A 66 -9.12 -4.14 6.22
C ALA A 66 -8.42 -5.34 6.86
N ALA A 67 -7.15 -5.21 7.25
CA ALA A 67 -6.39 -6.26 7.92
C ALA A 67 -6.82 -6.49 9.38
N ASN A 68 -7.60 -5.60 9.98
CA ASN A 68 -8.03 -5.65 11.39
C ASN A 68 -9.55 -5.44 11.53
N PRO A 69 -10.38 -6.32 10.97
CA PRO A 69 -11.83 -6.17 11.04
C PRO A 69 -12.32 -6.17 12.50
N GLY A 70 -13.28 -5.31 12.79
CA GLY A 70 -13.86 -5.17 14.14
C GLY A 70 -12.99 -4.40 15.14
N VAL A 71 -11.92 -3.74 14.68
CA VAL A 71 -11.18 -2.76 15.47
C VAL A 71 -11.71 -1.36 15.13
N ASP A 72 -12.05 -0.58 16.16
CA ASP A 72 -12.33 0.85 15.94
C ASP A 72 -11.06 1.54 15.42
N PRO A 73 -11.08 2.16 14.22
CA PRO A 73 -9.87 2.73 13.66
C PRO A 73 -9.39 3.99 14.37
N PHE A 74 -10.27 4.70 15.08
CA PHE A 74 -9.94 5.98 15.71
C PHE A 74 -9.69 5.86 17.21
N VAL A 75 -10.33 4.88 17.87
CA VAL A 75 -10.18 4.65 19.32
C VAL A 75 -10.00 3.14 19.58
N PRO A 76 -8.93 2.52 19.07
CA PRO A 76 -8.66 1.10 19.34
C PRO A 76 -8.21 0.92 20.80
N ASP A 77 -8.57 -0.21 21.41
CA ASP A 77 -8.20 -0.51 22.80
C ASP A 77 -6.68 -0.52 22.99
N PRO A 78 -6.12 0.20 23.97
CA PRO A 78 -4.71 0.13 24.32
C PRO A 78 -4.27 -1.31 24.64
N GLY A 79 -3.10 -1.72 24.15
CA GLY A 79 -2.60 -3.09 24.31
C GLY A 79 -3.19 -4.11 23.33
N ARG A 80 -4.19 -3.73 22.52
CA ARG A 80 -4.72 -4.60 21.46
C ARG A 80 -3.64 -4.89 20.41
N ARG A 81 -3.58 -6.14 19.97
CA ARG A 81 -2.66 -6.56 18.89
C ARG A 81 -3.26 -6.21 17.53
N ILE A 82 -2.51 -5.46 16.75
CA ILE A 82 -2.85 -5.05 15.39
C ILE A 82 -1.97 -5.80 14.40
N VAL A 83 -2.61 -6.37 13.36
CA VAL A 83 -1.92 -6.97 12.22
C VAL A 83 -1.46 -5.86 11.28
N LEU A 84 -0.18 -5.88 10.91
CA LEU A 84 0.41 -4.96 9.97
C LEU A 84 0.50 -5.64 8.59
N PRO A 85 -0.26 -5.19 7.57
CA PRO A 85 -0.23 -5.76 6.21
C PRO A 85 1.04 -5.30 5.45
N THR A 86 2.21 -5.72 5.94
CA THR A 86 3.54 -5.36 5.40
C THR A 86 4.13 -6.47 4.54
N GLN A 87 3.29 -7.27 3.91
CA GLN A 87 3.67 -8.31 2.96
C GLN A 87 2.77 -8.24 1.72
N TRP A 88 3.38 -8.22 0.53
CA TRP A 88 2.66 -8.04 -0.74
C TRP A 88 3.11 -9.05 -1.79
N ILE A 89 2.15 -9.62 -2.53
CA ILE A 89 2.41 -10.20 -3.84
C ILE A 89 2.59 -9.03 -4.81
N LEU A 90 3.66 -9.01 -5.59
CA LEU A 90 3.85 -7.98 -6.61
C LEU A 90 2.72 -8.02 -7.64
N PRO A 91 2.19 -6.86 -8.06
CA PRO A 91 1.22 -6.82 -9.13
C PRO A 91 1.82 -7.37 -10.45
N ASP A 92 0.97 -8.01 -11.25
CA ASP A 92 1.31 -8.40 -12.61
C ASP A 92 1.18 -7.17 -13.51
N ALA A 93 2.31 -6.54 -13.81
CA ALA A 93 2.39 -5.35 -14.64
C ALA A 93 3.10 -5.67 -15.96
N PRO A 94 2.73 -5.02 -17.06
CA PRO A 94 3.38 -5.21 -18.38
C PRO A 94 4.89 -4.94 -18.31
N ILE A 95 5.30 -4.00 -17.48
CA ILE A 95 6.70 -3.63 -17.26
C ILE A 95 6.96 -3.58 -15.75
N ARG A 96 7.99 -4.29 -15.29
CA ARG A 96 8.50 -4.23 -13.91
C ARG A 96 9.78 -3.40 -13.85
N GLU A 97 9.68 -2.17 -14.29
CA GLU A 97 10.71 -1.13 -14.15
C GLU A 97 10.06 0.22 -13.89
N GLY A 98 10.79 1.15 -13.30
CA GLY A 98 10.24 2.45 -12.95
C GLY A 98 9.15 2.34 -11.88
N ILE A 99 7.96 2.86 -12.16
CA ILE A 99 6.85 2.91 -11.21
C ILE A 99 5.76 1.92 -11.63
N VAL A 100 5.30 1.12 -10.68
CA VAL A 100 4.07 0.32 -10.79
C VAL A 100 3.12 0.75 -9.69
N VAL A 101 1.90 1.12 -10.06
CA VAL A 101 0.82 1.47 -9.13
C VAL A 101 -0.25 0.39 -9.22
N ASN A 102 -0.66 -0.17 -8.09
CA ASN A 102 -1.87 -0.97 -8.03
C ASN A 102 -2.96 -0.20 -7.25
N ILE A 103 -4.02 0.16 -7.95
CA ILE A 103 -5.12 0.96 -7.42
C ILE A 103 -5.83 0.20 -6.29
N ALA A 104 -6.17 -1.08 -6.50
CA ALA A 104 -6.93 -1.88 -5.54
C ALA A 104 -6.24 -2.06 -4.17
N GLU A 105 -4.90 -2.02 -4.12
CA GLU A 105 -4.17 -2.07 -2.86
C GLU A 105 -3.66 -0.69 -2.39
N MET A 106 -3.99 0.38 -3.15
CA MET A 106 -3.55 1.76 -2.89
C MET A 106 -2.06 1.85 -2.58
N ARG A 107 -1.24 1.23 -3.45
CA ARG A 107 0.20 1.13 -3.26
C ARG A 107 0.97 1.35 -4.54
N LEU A 108 2.08 2.06 -4.40
CA LEU A 108 3.05 2.34 -5.44
C LEU A 108 4.35 1.60 -5.16
N PHE A 109 4.90 0.97 -6.19
CA PHE A 109 6.17 0.25 -6.16
C PHE A 109 7.14 0.91 -7.12
N VAL A 110 8.40 1.10 -6.69
CA VAL A 110 9.48 1.60 -7.52
C VAL A 110 10.50 0.49 -7.73
N PHE A 111 10.66 0.11 -9.00
CA PHE A 111 11.64 -0.88 -9.43
C PHE A 111 12.85 -0.17 -10.04
N SER A 112 14.04 -0.58 -9.65
CA SER A 112 15.27 -0.18 -10.31
C SER A 112 15.47 -0.98 -11.60
N ASN A 113 16.14 -0.40 -12.60
CA ASN A 113 16.60 -1.13 -13.78
C ASN A 113 17.63 -2.22 -13.40
N ASP A 114 18.34 -2.03 -12.30
CA ASP A 114 19.16 -3.06 -11.68
C ASP A 114 18.30 -3.91 -10.73
N ARG A 115 18.00 -5.13 -11.14
CA ARG A 115 17.17 -6.08 -10.38
C ARG A 115 17.78 -6.54 -9.06
N SER A 116 19.06 -6.29 -8.82
CA SER A 116 19.72 -6.54 -7.54
C SER A 116 19.35 -5.51 -6.46
N GLN A 117 18.83 -4.36 -6.90
CA GLN A 117 18.42 -3.29 -6.01
C GLN A 117 17.06 -3.60 -5.35
N PRO A 118 16.86 -3.14 -4.11
CA PRO A 118 15.60 -3.35 -3.42
C PRO A 118 14.44 -2.60 -4.10
N VAL A 119 13.25 -3.20 -4.06
CA VAL A 119 11.99 -2.52 -4.41
C VAL A 119 11.63 -1.57 -3.27
N THR A 120 11.36 -0.31 -3.62
CA THR A 120 10.83 0.67 -2.66
C THR A 120 9.32 0.78 -2.88
N THR A 121 8.54 0.85 -1.80
CA THR A 121 7.09 0.93 -1.90
C THR A 121 6.52 2.04 -1.00
N PHE A 122 5.39 2.62 -1.42
CA PHE A 122 4.72 3.73 -0.76
C PHE A 122 3.21 3.50 -0.71
N PRO A 123 2.52 3.80 0.39
CA PRO A 123 1.08 3.92 0.40
C PRO A 123 0.66 5.17 -0.38
N ILE A 124 -0.46 5.11 -1.06
CA ILE A 124 -0.97 6.21 -1.88
C ILE A 124 -2.45 6.49 -1.61
N GLY A 125 -2.88 7.73 -1.88
CA GLY A 125 -4.29 8.07 -2.09
C GLY A 125 -4.58 8.11 -3.59
N ILE A 126 -5.79 7.75 -3.98
CA ILE A 126 -6.24 7.64 -5.37
C ILE A 126 -7.49 8.48 -5.66
N GLY A 127 -7.93 8.49 -6.92
CA GLY A 127 -9.17 9.13 -7.35
C GLY A 127 -10.40 8.52 -6.70
N ASP A 128 -11.37 9.39 -6.35
CA ASP A 128 -12.67 9.02 -5.80
C ASP A 128 -13.62 8.51 -6.89
N GLN A 129 -14.74 7.95 -6.49
CA GLN A 129 -15.80 7.49 -7.38
C GLN A 129 -16.26 8.62 -8.33
N GLY A 130 -16.34 8.31 -9.62
CA GLY A 130 -16.62 9.28 -10.68
C GLY A 130 -15.43 10.16 -11.08
N LYS A 131 -14.28 10.01 -10.42
CA LYS A 131 -13.01 10.72 -10.66
C LYS A 131 -11.84 9.76 -10.57
N GLU A 132 -11.98 8.56 -11.09
CA GLU A 132 -11.07 7.44 -10.89
C GLU A 132 -9.66 7.73 -11.44
N THR A 133 -8.66 7.18 -10.78
CA THR A 133 -7.29 7.14 -11.31
C THR A 133 -7.26 6.20 -12.51
N PRO A 134 -6.84 6.66 -13.71
CA PRO A 134 -6.90 5.83 -14.91
C PRO A 134 -5.84 4.73 -14.88
N VAL A 135 -6.22 3.51 -15.27
CA VAL A 135 -5.29 2.41 -15.56
C VAL A 135 -4.61 2.61 -16.91
N GLY A 136 -3.42 2.05 -17.07
CA GLY A 136 -2.67 2.09 -18.33
C GLY A 136 -1.18 2.32 -18.16
N MET A 137 -0.52 2.55 -19.29
CA MET A 137 0.91 2.85 -19.37
C MET A 137 1.13 4.34 -19.58
N PHE A 138 1.96 4.91 -18.73
CA PHE A 138 2.31 6.33 -18.73
C PHE A 138 3.83 6.51 -18.63
N THR A 139 4.27 7.75 -18.73
CA THR A 139 5.68 8.12 -18.57
C THR A 139 5.76 9.42 -17.78
N VAL A 140 6.73 9.56 -16.90
CA VAL A 140 7.03 10.83 -16.23
C VAL A 140 7.57 11.82 -17.27
N ILE A 141 6.79 12.85 -17.60
CA ILE A 141 7.18 13.87 -18.59
C ILE A 141 7.76 15.12 -17.96
N GLU A 142 7.43 15.38 -16.68
CA GLU A 142 7.88 16.57 -15.97
C GLU A 142 8.04 16.30 -14.48
N LYS A 143 9.04 16.94 -13.86
CA LYS A 143 9.30 16.91 -12.42
C LYS A 143 9.24 18.34 -11.90
N ILE A 144 8.34 18.61 -10.96
CA ILE A 144 8.04 19.95 -10.46
C ILE A 144 8.35 20.01 -8.98
N ARG A 145 9.18 20.96 -8.57
CA ARG A 145 9.42 21.32 -7.16
C ARG A 145 8.56 22.51 -6.79
N ASN A 146 7.99 22.47 -5.60
CA ASN A 146 7.12 23.51 -5.07
C ASN A 146 6.06 23.95 -6.11
N PRO A 147 5.21 23.01 -6.57
CA PRO A 147 4.22 23.32 -7.59
C PRO A 147 3.21 24.34 -7.10
N ALA A 148 2.84 25.32 -7.91
CA ALA A 148 1.59 26.05 -7.72
C ALA A 148 0.42 25.13 -8.16
N TRP A 149 -0.68 25.18 -7.44
CA TRP A 149 -1.88 24.45 -7.84
C TRP A 149 -2.81 25.35 -8.66
N HIS A 150 -2.85 25.11 -9.95
CA HIS A 150 -3.86 25.68 -10.83
C HIS A 150 -5.16 24.90 -10.63
N VAL A 151 -6.12 25.49 -9.93
CA VAL A 151 -7.36 24.83 -9.53
C VAL A 151 -8.20 24.55 -10.77
N PRO A 152 -8.50 23.26 -11.09
CA PRO A 152 -9.35 22.92 -12.23
C PRO A 152 -10.72 23.58 -12.15
N GLU A 153 -11.29 23.91 -13.30
CA GLU A 153 -12.61 24.57 -13.38
C GLU A 153 -13.71 23.72 -12.71
N SER A 154 -13.63 22.39 -12.85
CA SER A 154 -14.57 21.45 -12.20
C SER A 154 -14.54 21.62 -10.68
N ILE A 155 -13.36 21.73 -10.08
CA ILE A 155 -13.20 21.93 -8.63
C ILE A 155 -13.68 23.34 -8.22
N ARG A 156 -13.40 24.37 -9.02
CA ARG A 156 -13.88 25.72 -8.73
C ARG A 156 -15.40 25.85 -8.81
N LYS A 157 -16.06 25.03 -9.64
CA LYS A 157 -17.53 24.94 -9.66
C LYS A 157 -18.08 24.31 -8.38
N GLU A 158 -17.40 23.30 -7.83
CA GLU A 158 -17.76 22.65 -6.56
C GLU A 158 -17.37 23.53 -5.35
N ARG A 159 -16.28 24.27 -5.46
CA ARG A 159 -15.68 25.10 -4.40
C ARG A 159 -15.38 26.52 -4.94
N PRO A 160 -16.38 27.39 -5.06
CA PRO A 160 -16.23 28.75 -5.59
C PRO A 160 -15.35 29.67 -4.71
N ASP A 161 -15.16 29.30 -3.45
CA ASP A 161 -14.31 29.96 -2.46
C ASP A 161 -12.80 29.84 -2.77
N LEU A 162 -12.42 28.84 -3.57
CA LEU A 162 -11.02 28.60 -3.89
C LEU A 162 -10.48 29.61 -4.92
N GLN A 163 -9.28 30.12 -4.64
CA GLN A 163 -8.54 30.92 -5.60
C GLN A 163 -8.23 30.11 -6.87
N ALA A 164 -8.16 30.78 -8.03
CA ALA A 164 -7.83 30.13 -9.31
C ALA A 164 -6.43 29.47 -9.29
N VAL A 165 -5.51 30.03 -8.50
CA VAL A 165 -4.17 29.51 -8.30
C VAL A 165 -3.83 29.57 -6.81
N VAL A 166 -3.47 28.42 -6.23
CA VAL A 166 -2.90 28.34 -4.88
C VAL A 166 -1.38 28.31 -5.00
N PRO A 167 -0.66 29.29 -4.42
CA PRO A 167 0.79 29.33 -4.52
C PRO A 167 1.45 28.16 -3.78
N PRO A 168 2.75 27.90 -4.02
CA PRO A 168 3.50 26.94 -3.21
C PRO A 168 3.46 27.32 -1.73
N GLY A 169 3.30 26.33 -0.86
CA GLY A 169 3.23 26.54 0.58
C GLY A 169 2.61 25.36 1.34
N PRO A 170 2.53 25.45 2.67
CA PRO A 170 1.98 24.37 3.50
C PRO A 170 0.51 24.08 3.22
N ASP A 171 -0.27 25.08 2.78
CA ASP A 171 -1.69 24.95 2.47
C ASP A 171 -1.96 24.43 1.04
N ASN A 172 -0.91 24.29 0.23
CA ASN A 172 -1.07 23.82 -1.14
C ASN A 172 -1.30 22.29 -1.18
N PRO A 173 -2.44 21.82 -1.72
CA PRO A 173 -2.78 20.40 -1.76
C PRO A 173 -1.88 19.57 -2.68
N MET A 174 -1.04 20.20 -3.52
CA MET A 174 -0.04 19.51 -4.35
C MET A 174 1.21 19.11 -3.57
N GLY A 175 1.41 19.68 -2.38
CA GLY A 175 2.60 19.46 -1.58
C GLY A 175 3.89 20.01 -2.17
N SER A 176 5.03 19.49 -1.71
CA SER A 176 6.36 19.99 -2.06
C SER A 176 6.88 19.55 -3.43
N HIS A 177 6.39 18.45 -3.97
CA HIS A 177 6.86 17.88 -5.24
C HIS A 177 5.72 17.27 -6.03
N ALA A 178 5.84 17.29 -7.37
CA ALA A 178 4.93 16.61 -8.27
C ALA A 178 5.66 16.01 -9.48
N LEU A 179 5.14 14.88 -9.95
CA LEU A 179 5.53 14.21 -11.18
C LEU A 179 4.34 14.26 -12.13
N ARG A 180 4.47 14.96 -13.26
CA ARG A 180 3.43 14.98 -14.31
C ARG A 180 3.63 13.79 -15.23
N LEU A 181 2.56 13.07 -15.49
CA LEU A 181 2.57 11.93 -16.40
C LEU A 181 2.20 12.31 -17.83
N SER A 182 2.42 11.40 -18.77
CA SER A 182 2.11 11.62 -20.21
C SER A 182 0.64 11.95 -20.46
N LYS A 183 -0.30 11.49 -19.63
CA LYS A 183 -1.64 12.09 -19.50
C LYS A 183 -1.49 13.36 -18.66
N ARG A 184 -1.49 14.54 -19.31
CA ARG A 184 -1.10 15.82 -18.70
C ARG A 184 -1.88 16.25 -17.46
N THR A 185 -3.12 15.76 -17.31
CA THR A 185 -3.97 16.02 -16.15
C THR A 185 -3.69 15.07 -14.99
N LEU A 186 -2.89 14.01 -15.19
CA LEU A 186 -2.55 13.02 -14.20
C LEU A 186 -1.19 13.32 -13.55
N LEU A 187 -1.19 13.48 -12.25
CA LEU A 187 0.01 13.73 -11.46
C LEU A 187 0.15 12.72 -10.33
N ILE A 188 1.41 12.48 -9.96
CA ILE A 188 1.79 11.87 -8.70
C ILE A 188 2.39 13.00 -7.86
N HIS A 189 1.79 13.35 -6.71
CA HIS A 189 2.18 14.53 -5.96
C HIS A 189 2.05 14.35 -4.45
N GLY A 190 2.59 15.26 -3.68
CA GLY A 190 2.42 15.31 -2.23
C GLY A 190 0.99 15.68 -1.81
N THR A 191 0.78 15.84 -0.52
CA THR A 191 -0.50 16.31 0.00
C THR A 191 -0.32 17.11 1.29
N ASN A 192 -1.15 18.12 1.50
CA ASN A 192 -1.31 18.80 2.78
C ASN A 192 -2.34 18.10 3.70
N SER A 193 -3.00 17.03 3.18
CA SER A 193 -3.99 16.23 3.91
C SER A 193 -3.51 14.77 4.02
N PRO A 194 -2.64 14.45 4.98
CA PRO A 194 -2.01 13.13 5.11
C PRO A 194 -3.01 11.99 5.38
N TRP A 195 -4.16 12.30 5.96
CA TRP A 195 -5.22 11.35 6.27
C TRP A 195 -5.92 10.77 5.02
N GLY A 196 -5.72 11.38 3.86
CA GLY A 196 -6.20 10.88 2.57
C GLY A 196 -5.33 9.78 1.96
N ILE A 197 -4.22 9.37 2.60
CA ILE A 197 -3.36 8.29 2.11
C ILE A 197 -3.93 6.93 2.54
N GLY A 198 -4.15 6.07 1.54
CA GLY A 198 -4.87 4.81 1.71
C GLY A 198 -6.38 4.96 1.59
N THR A 199 -6.86 6.04 0.93
CA THR A 199 -8.28 6.27 0.61
C THR A 199 -8.46 6.74 -0.83
N ALA A 200 -9.67 6.56 -1.36
CA ALA A 200 -10.14 7.14 -2.61
C ALA A 200 -10.74 8.53 -2.29
N SER A 201 -9.98 9.60 -2.51
CA SER A 201 -10.39 10.95 -2.10
C SER A 201 -9.84 12.08 -2.99
N SER A 202 -9.20 11.75 -4.11
CA SER A 202 -8.68 12.74 -5.06
C SER A 202 -9.58 12.90 -6.29
N HIS A 203 -9.23 13.83 -7.16
CA HIS A 203 -9.86 14.01 -8.48
C HIS A 203 -9.07 13.27 -9.58
N GLY A 204 -8.61 12.04 -9.28
CA GLY A 204 -7.91 11.17 -10.22
C GLY A 204 -6.39 11.17 -10.09
N CYS A 205 -5.77 12.15 -9.42
CA CYS A 205 -4.34 12.17 -9.17
C CYS A 205 -3.94 11.21 -8.04
N ILE A 206 -2.67 10.81 -8.05
CA ILE A 206 -2.07 9.92 -7.05
C ILE A 206 -1.39 10.78 -5.99
N ARG A 207 -1.79 10.62 -4.72
CA ARG A 207 -1.25 11.37 -3.58
C ARG A 207 -0.30 10.52 -2.75
N LEU A 208 0.79 11.14 -2.29
CA LEU A 208 1.73 10.56 -1.34
C LEU A 208 1.90 11.49 -0.13
N HIS A 209 2.42 10.97 0.97
CA HIS A 209 2.93 11.79 2.05
C HIS A 209 4.05 12.71 1.57
N GLN A 210 4.28 13.84 2.24
CA GLN A 210 5.26 14.85 1.83
C GLN A 210 6.68 14.31 1.72
N GLU A 211 7.12 13.51 2.68
CA GLU A 211 8.42 12.89 2.68
C GLU A 211 8.55 11.79 1.62
N ASP A 212 7.46 11.06 1.33
CA ASP A 212 7.43 9.98 0.36
C ASP A 212 7.52 10.53 -1.07
N ILE A 213 6.78 11.60 -1.38
CA ILE A 213 6.89 12.23 -2.70
C ILE A 213 8.27 12.87 -2.91
N ALA A 214 8.87 13.48 -1.89
CA ALA A 214 10.21 14.04 -1.99
C ALA A 214 11.25 12.94 -2.27
N ARG A 215 11.09 11.77 -1.63
CA ARG A 215 11.93 10.60 -1.84
C ARG A 215 11.72 9.99 -3.23
N LEU A 216 10.46 9.75 -3.62
CA LEU A 216 10.10 9.25 -4.96
C LEU A 216 10.67 10.17 -6.05
N PHE A 217 10.56 11.48 -5.85
CA PHE A 217 11.10 12.49 -6.76
C PHE A 217 12.61 12.34 -6.97
N GLY A 218 13.37 11.99 -5.93
CA GLY A 218 14.80 11.71 -6.04
C GLY A 218 15.14 10.41 -6.77
N MET A 219 14.22 9.43 -6.75
CA MET A 219 14.45 8.10 -7.32
C MET A 219 14.16 8.00 -8.81
N VAL A 220 13.34 8.90 -9.38
CA VAL A 220 12.87 8.84 -10.75
C VAL A 220 13.36 10.00 -11.59
N ARG A 221 13.33 9.84 -12.92
CA ARG A 221 13.74 10.85 -13.91
C ARG A 221 12.63 11.05 -14.95
N ARG A 222 12.74 12.08 -15.76
CA ARG A 222 11.93 12.20 -16.98
C ARG A 222 12.20 10.98 -17.86
N GLY A 223 11.15 10.44 -18.46
CA GLY A 223 11.20 9.19 -19.21
C GLY A 223 10.99 7.94 -18.36
N THR A 224 10.95 8.03 -17.02
CA THR A 224 10.62 6.85 -16.17
C THR A 224 9.23 6.31 -16.54
N PRO A 225 9.11 5.01 -16.88
CA PRO A 225 7.83 4.38 -17.17
C PRO A 225 6.97 4.27 -15.90
N VAL A 226 5.66 4.38 -16.08
CA VAL A 226 4.66 4.25 -15.01
C VAL A 226 3.56 3.32 -15.50
N SER A 227 3.42 2.17 -14.86
CA SER A 227 2.32 1.22 -15.10
C SER A 227 1.29 1.37 -13.98
N ILE A 228 0.05 1.66 -14.32
CA ILE A 228 -1.06 1.73 -13.37
C ILE A 228 -2.01 0.57 -13.68
N VAL A 229 -2.18 -0.32 -12.73
CA VAL A 229 -3.08 -1.49 -12.80
C VAL A 229 -4.13 -1.43 -11.69
N ASN A 230 -5.19 -2.21 -11.84
CA ASN A 230 -6.24 -2.37 -10.84
C ASN A 230 -6.48 -3.87 -10.60
N GLN A 231 -5.69 -4.47 -9.73
CA GLN A 231 -5.71 -5.90 -9.44
C GLN A 231 -6.13 -6.12 -7.98
N SER A 232 -7.40 -6.44 -7.77
CA SER A 232 -7.94 -6.74 -6.45
C SER A 232 -7.48 -8.11 -5.97
N VAL A 233 -7.25 -9.04 -6.88
CA VAL A 233 -6.77 -10.39 -6.58
C VAL A 233 -5.38 -10.61 -7.17
N LYS A 234 -4.47 -11.13 -6.34
CA LYS A 234 -3.13 -11.53 -6.75
C LYS A 234 -2.82 -12.92 -6.18
N ALA A 235 -2.18 -13.76 -6.99
CA ALA A 235 -1.78 -15.12 -6.59
C ALA A 235 -0.31 -15.38 -6.91
N THR A 236 0.32 -16.22 -6.09
CA THR A 236 1.68 -16.70 -6.32
C THR A 236 1.90 -18.08 -5.70
N ALA A 237 2.88 -18.83 -6.23
CA ALA A 237 3.35 -20.07 -5.64
C ALA A 237 4.75 -19.87 -5.02
N ARG A 238 4.99 -20.52 -3.88
CA ARG A 238 6.30 -20.63 -3.22
C ARG A 238 6.51 -22.10 -2.81
N GLY A 239 7.33 -22.83 -3.55
CA GLY A 239 7.42 -24.28 -3.41
C GLY A 239 6.07 -24.93 -3.64
N ASP A 240 5.63 -25.77 -2.71
CA ASP A 240 4.35 -26.49 -2.78
C ASP A 240 3.14 -25.64 -2.32
N ARG A 241 3.37 -24.47 -1.78
CA ARG A 241 2.32 -23.59 -1.28
C ARG A 241 1.86 -22.58 -2.33
N VAL A 242 0.55 -22.33 -2.33
CA VAL A 242 -0.11 -21.30 -3.14
C VAL A 242 -0.68 -20.24 -2.21
N TYR A 243 -0.37 -19.00 -2.50
CA TYR A 243 -0.82 -17.85 -1.72
C TYR A 243 -1.71 -16.96 -2.57
N LEU A 244 -2.76 -16.45 -1.93
CA LEU A 244 -3.69 -15.49 -2.47
C LEU A 244 -3.65 -14.21 -1.63
N GLN A 245 -3.81 -13.07 -2.29
CA GLN A 245 -4.00 -11.78 -1.65
C GLN A 245 -5.21 -11.11 -2.30
N VAL A 246 -6.22 -10.77 -1.48
CA VAL A 246 -7.49 -10.21 -1.96
C VAL A 246 -7.72 -8.88 -1.26
N HIS A 247 -7.83 -7.81 -2.05
CA HIS A 247 -8.14 -6.46 -1.61
C HIS A 247 -9.60 -6.12 -1.88
N ASP A 248 -10.18 -5.27 -1.05
CA ASP A 248 -11.50 -4.72 -1.33
C ASP A 248 -11.43 -3.76 -2.53
N ASP A 249 -12.44 -3.78 -3.38
CA ASP A 249 -12.45 -2.99 -4.60
C ASP A 249 -13.53 -1.91 -4.63
N GLU A 250 -14.30 -1.76 -3.55
CA GLU A 250 -15.42 -0.81 -3.41
C GLU A 250 -16.50 -0.90 -4.51
N VAL A 251 -16.26 -1.65 -5.59
CA VAL A 251 -17.13 -1.76 -6.77
C VAL A 251 -18.08 -2.97 -6.71
N GLY A 252 -17.82 -3.89 -5.77
CA GLY A 252 -18.65 -5.08 -5.56
C GLY A 252 -18.47 -6.18 -6.61
N ARG A 253 -17.27 -6.30 -7.21
CA ARG A 253 -16.92 -7.36 -8.15
C ARG A 253 -16.99 -8.75 -7.50
N ASP A 254 -17.17 -9.78 -8.33
CA ASP A 254 -17.00 -11.16 -7.91
C ASP A 254 -15.52 -11.52 -7.71
N LEU A 255 -15.00 -11.20 -6.53
CA LEU A 255 -13.59 -11.48 -6.19
C LEU A 255 -13.28 -12.98 -6.08
N TYR A 256 -14.28 -13.84 -5.91
CA TYR A 256 -14.08 -15.28 -5.98
C TYR A 256 -13.86 -15.74 -7.43
N GLY A 257 -14.70 -15.30 -8.37
CA GLY A 257 -14.52 -15.55 -9.79
C GLY A 257 -13.18 -15.01 -10.29
N GLU A 258 -12.82 -13.76 -9.95
CA GLU A 258 -11.52 -13.17 -10.29
C GLU A 258 -10.34 -13.99 -9.73
N ALA A 259 -10.49 -14.55 -8.50
CA ALA A 259 -9.45 -15.40 -7.91
C ALA A 259 -9.25 -16.70 -8.71
N LEU A 260 -10.34 -17.31 -9.17
CA LEU A 260 -10.25 -18.51 -10.02
C LEU A 260 -9.58 -18.22 -11.35
N GLU A 261 -9.94 -17.11 -12.01
CA GLU A 261 -9.30 -16.68 -13.27
C GLU A 261 -7.79 -16.43 -13.09
N VAL A 262 -7.39 -15.74 -12.03
CA VAL A 262 -5.97 -15.47 -11.72
C VAL A 262 -5.21 -16.77 -11.44
N LEU A 263 -5.81 -17.71 -10.72
CA LEU A 263 -5.20 -19.01 -10.42
C LEU A 263 -5.09 -19.90 -11.67
N GLU A 264 -6.09 -19.87 -12.55
CA GLU A 264 -6.07 -20.60 -13.83
C GLU A 264 -4.99 -20.03 -14.75
N ALA A 265 -4.94 -18.72 -14.93
CA ALA A 265 -3.91 -18.04 -15.73
C ALA A 265 -2.47 -18.36 -15.29
N LYS A 266 -2.30 -18.72 -14.00
CA LYS A 266 -1.00 -19.11 -13.42
C LYS A 266 -0.80 -20.63 -13.33
N ASN A 267 -1.73 -21.44 -13.83
CA ASN A 267 -1.73 -22.92 -13.74
C ASN A 267 -1.64 -23.44 -12.29
N LEU A 268 -2.35 -22.79 -11.37
CA LEU A 268 -2.32 -23.12 -9.94
C LEU A 268 -3.60 -23.80 -9.43
N THR A 269 -4.66 -23.89 -10.23
CA THR A 269 -5.99 -24.36 -9.84
C THR A 269 -5.99 -25.80 -9.26
N SER A 270 -5.13 -26.68 -9.76
CA SER A 270 -5.02 -28.07 -9.26
C SER A 270 -4.43 -28.17 -7.85
N ARG A 271 -3.78 -27.11 -7.35
CA ARG A 271 -3.01 -27.07 -6.10
C ARG A 271 -3.74 -26.38 -4.94
N VAL A 272 -4.96 -25.87 -5.17
CA VAL A 272 -5.66 -25.00 -4.22
C VAL A 272 -6.91 -25.64 -3.65
N ASP A 273 -7.27 -25.18 -2.45
CA ASP A 273 -8.49 -25.47 -1.74
C ASP A 273 -9.51 -24.36 -2.02
N PHE A 274 -10.64 -24.71 -2.63
CA PHE A 274 -11.67 -23.76 -3.04
C PHE A 274 -12.40 -23.10 -1.88
N GLU A 275 -12.52 -23.80 -0.71
CA GLU A 275 -13.12 -23.20 0.48
C GLU A 275 -12.23 -22.09 1.05
N LYS A 276 -10.90 -22.30 1.05
CA LYS A 276 -9.94 -21.27 1.46
C LYS A 276 -9.98 -20.05 0.53
N ILE A 277 -10.13 -20.27 -0.79
CA ILE A 277 -10.29 -19.17 -1.76
C ILE A 277 -11.57 -18.38 -1.47
N GLN A 278 -12.70 -19.07 -1.28
CA GLN A 278 -13.97 -18.43 -0.99
C GLN A 278 -13.89 -17.61 0.31
N LYS A 279 -13.25 -18.15 1.35
CA LYS A 279 -13.02 -17.44 2.62
C LYS A 279 -12.18 -16.20 2.43
N ALA A 280 -11.09 -16.27 1.66
CA ALA A 280 -10.23 -15.13 1.36
C ALA A 280 -10.98 -14.05 0.57
N GLY A 281 -11.78 -14.45 -0.44
CA GLY A 281 -12.61 -13.54 -1.25
C GLY A 281 -13.70 -12.82 -0.45
N ARG A 282 -14.23 -13.45 0.61
CA ARG A 282 -15.17 -12.81 1.54
C ARG A 282 -14.49 -11.88 2.54
N ALA A 283 -13.30 -12.28 3.01
CA ALA A 283 -12.59 -11.54 4.07
C ALA A 283 -11.95 -10.23 3.56
N ARG A 284 -11.47 -10.19 2.32
CA ARG A 284 -10.90 -9.00 1.62
C ARG A 284 -9.88 -8.22 2.45
N THR A 285 -9.08 -8.92 3.25
CA THR A 285 -8.21 -8.30 4.25
C THR A 285 -6.92 -7.70 3.66
N GLY A 286 -6.62 -7.95 2.39
CA GLY A 286 -5.34 -7.60 1.79
C GLY A 286 -4.15 -8.38 2.36
N LEU A 287 -4.38 -9.37 3.25
CA LEU A 287 -3.33 -10.23 3.80
C LEU A 287 -2.99 -11.38 2.85
N LEU A 288 -1.77 -11.86 2.95
CA LEU A 288 -1.34 -13.06 2.24
C LEU A 288 -1.93 -14.30 2.90
N VAL A 289 -2.76 -15.04 2.19
CA VAL A 289 -3.45 -16.24 2.68
C VAL A 289 -2.93 -17.48 1.97
N ASP A 290 -2.55 -18.51 2.71
CA ASP A 290 -2.24 -19.83 2.16
C ASP A 290 -3.54 -20.52 1.76
N VAL A 291 -3.71 -20.77 0.46
CA VAL A 291 -4.87 -21.43 -0.14
C VAL A 291 -4.55 -22.81 -0.71
N SER A 292 -3.40 -23.39 -0.35
CA SER A 292 -3.00 -24.73 -0.78
C SER A 292 -3.97 -25.79 -0.25
N LYS A 293 -4.05 -26.93 -0.99
CA LYS A 293 -4.72 -28.18 -0.52
C LYS A 293 -4.12 -28.70 0.77
#